data_5a5d99624bd9444fb1b922001c3b5101
#
_entry.id   5a5d99624bd9444fb1b922001c3b5101
#
_cell.length_a   1.000
_cell.length_b   1.000
_cell.length_c   1.000
_cell.angle_alpha   90.00
_cell.angle_beta   90.00
_cell.angle_gamma   90.00
#
_symmetry.space_group_name_H-M   'P 1'
#
loop_
_entity.id
_entity.type
_entity.pdbx_description
1 polymer ?
#
loop_
_entity_poly.entity_id
_entity_poly.type
_entity_poly.pdbx_seq_one_letter_code
_entity_poly.pdbx_strand_id
1 'polypeptide(L)'
;TIGEERNLFSETPEHCRQLTLQQPIITDFDLARIKSSSVANLTSRTISTLFDTNNTNGFKDSLERIIKEASVAVKEGHSILILSDRGVDESHAPLPSLLATSTVHHHLIREGERAKVGIVVETGEAREVAHFATLIGYGAGAINPYLAIATIKNQIALKEFERDISEDEAINNYLAASHKGILKIMSKMGISTIQSYRGAQIFEAVGLNQTMIDTYFTWTPSRIGGIGIEEIAKEYINRHKFGYGSHKHSSNLDVPQGGQYQWRRDGEFHMWNPNTITSLQHAVRENSWESYEQFANSVDQETKRLSTIRGLLEFKKSGDPISVNDVEPAKDIVKRFATGAASLGSISREAHETMAIAMNRIQARSNTGEGGEDYSRYTLDPNGDSRNSAIKQVASGRFGVTINYLANAKDIQIKMAQGSKPGEGGQLPGHKIDEYIGGVRNSTPGVELISPPPHHDIYSIEDLAQLIHDLKNANPAARIHVK
;
A
#
# COMPACT_ATOMS: atom_id res chain seq x y z
N THR A 1 -18.94 -8.38 15.70
CA THR A 1 -20.38 -8.68 15.76
C THR A 1 -21.14 -8.01 14.64
N ILE A 2 -22.25 -8.64 14.20
CA ILE A 2 -23.16 -8.11 13.16
C ILE A 2 -24.58 -8.27 13.68
N GLY A 3 -25.42 -7.26 13.45
CA GLY A 3 -26.82 -7.22 13.83
C GLY A 3 -27.23 -5.85 14.34
N GLU A 4 -28.36 -5.79 15.00
CA GLU A 4 -28.89 -4.56 15.58
C GLU A 4 -28.03 -4.12 16.78
N GLU A 5 -27.64 -2.85 16.82
CA GLU A 5 -27.02 -2.19 17.98
C GLU A 5 -28.12 -1.39 18.70
N ARG A 6 -28.49 -1.84 19.90
CA ARG A 6 -29.61 -1.26 20.66
C ARG A 6 -29.18 -0.06 21.48
N ASN A 7 -30.17 0.69 21.95
CA ASN A 7 -29.96 1.86 22.80
C ASN A 7 -29.25 1.48 24.09
N LEU A 8 -28.05 2.01 24.32
CA LEU A 8 -27.20 1.75 25.50
C LEU A 8 -27.85 2.17 26.84
N PHE A 9 -28.82 3.06 26.80
CA PHE A 9 -29.58 3.47 28.00
C PHE A 9 -30.75 2.53 28.36
N SER A 10 -31.00 1.49 27.57
CA SER A 10 -32.04 0.49 27.80
C SER A 10 -31.39 -0.89 27.95
N GLU A 11 -31.15 -1.30 29.19
CA GLU A 11 -30.51 -2.58 29.52
C GLU A 11 -31.51 -3.73 29.32
N THR A 12 -31.35 -4.47 28.23
CA THR A 12 -32.14 -5.66 27.95
C THR A 12 -31.31 -6.82 27.44
N PRO A 13 -31.70 -8.09 27.65
CA PRO A 13 -30.98 -9.27 27.15
C PRO A 13 -30.81 -9.30 25.64
N GLU A 14 -31.67 -8.59 24.92
CA GLU A 14 -31.67 -8.50 23.46
C GLU A 14 -30.40 -7.83 22.91
N HIS A 15 -29.67 -7.02 23.71
CA HIS A 15 -28.39 -6.45 23.32
C HIS A 15 -27.33 -7.52 22.97
N CYS A 16 -27.44 -8.71 23.56
CA CYS A 16 -26.56 -9.84 23.27
C CYS A 16 -26.95 -10.64 22.02
N ARG A 17 -28.07 -10.30 21.37
CA ARG A 17 -28.55 -10.98 20.16
C ARG A 17 -27.88 -10.43 18.91
N GLN A 18 -26.58 -10.68 18.81
CA GLN A 18 -25.76 -10.34 17.65
C GLN A 18 -25.00 -11.58 17.16
N LEU A 19 -24.77 -11.64 15.86
CA LEU A 19 -23.94 -12.67 15.26
C LEU A 19 -22.47 -12.36 15.55
N THR A 20 -21.77 -13.26 16.24
CA THR A 20 -20.32 -13.15 16.45
C THR A 20 -19.58 -13.87 15.35
N LEU A 21 -18.68 -13.18 14.68
CA LEU A 21 -17.76 -13.72 13.69
C LEU A 21 -16.33 -13.71 14.25
N GLN A 22 -15.55 -14.72 13.94
CA GLN A 22 -14.14 -14.78 14.32
C GLN A 22 -13.30 -13.73 13.56
N GLN A 23 -13.69 -13.46 12.31
CA GLN A 23 -13.02 -12.50 11.44
C GLN A 23 -14.03 -11.88 10.46
N PRO A 24 -13.73 -10.68 9.93
CA PRO A 24 -14.68 -9.98 9.06
C PRO A 24 -14.74 -10.53 7.62
N ILE A 25 -13.76 -11.33 7.18
CA ILE A 25 -13.77 -11.95 5.85
C ILE A 25 -14.30 -13.37 6.01
N ILE A 26 -15.41 -13.67 5.36
CA ILE A 26 -16.17 -14.90 5.56
C ILE A 26 -16.21 -15.79 4.31
N THR A 27 -16.33 -17.09 4.52
CA THR A 27 -16.47 -18.07 3.45
C THR A 27 -17.89 -18.08 2.85
N ASP A 28 -18.05 -18.76 1.70
CA ASP A 28 -19.37 -19.00 1.10
C ASP A 28 -20.27 -19.80 2.04
N PHE A 29 -19.69 -20.72 2.82
CA PHE A 29 -20.42 -21.52 3.82
C PHE A 29 -20.96 -20.62 4.95
N ASP A 30 -20.13 -19.73 5.49
CA ASP A 30 -20.57 -18.80 6.54
C ASP A 30 -21.66 -17.88 6.04
N LEU A 31 -21.55 -17.37 4.82
CA LEU A 31 -22.58 -16.53 4.21
C LEU A 31 -23.87 -17.28 4.00
N ALA A 32 -23.83 -18.53 3.56
CA ALA A 32 -25.01 -19.38 3.40
C ALA A 32 -25.75 -19.58 4.74
N ARG A 33 -24.99 -19.76 5.84
CA ARG A 33 -25.57 -19.84 7.20
C ARG A 33 -26.24 -18.54 7.62
N ILE A 34 -25.65 -17.37 7.28
CA ILE A 34 -26.27 -16.07 7.54
C ILE A 34 -27.57 -15.93 6.75
N LYS A 35 -27.56 -16.30 5.47
CA LYS A 35 -28.75 -16.25 4.60
C LYS A 35 -29.89 -17.17 5.09
N SER A 36 -29.56 -18.32 5.65
CA SER A 36 -30.52 -19.31 6.13
C SER A 36 -30.91 -19.15 7.61
N SER A 37 -30.45 -18.10 8.30
CA SER A 37 -30.74 -17.91 9.71
C SER A 37 -32.23 -17.71 9.95
N SER A 38 -32.80 -18.56 10.81
CA SER A 38 -34.18 -18.46 11.32
C SER A 38 -34.24 -17.95 12.75
N VAL A 39 -33.10 -17.53 13.30
CA VAL A 39 -33.03 -16.98 14.67
C VAL A 39 -33.76 -15.65 14.73
N ALA A 40 -34.68 -15.54 15.68
CA ALA A 40 -35.41 -14.28 15.90
C ALA A 40 -34.44 -13.09 16.07
N ASN A 41 -34.70 -12.01 15.38
CA ASN A 41 -33.87 -10.79 15.31
C ASN A 41 -32.47 -10.97 14.66
N LEU A 42 -32.21 -12.10 13.97
CA LEU A 42 -31.01 -12.31 13.16
C LEU A 42 -31.38 -12.77 11.73
N THR A 43 -32.42 -12.16 11.16
CA THR A 43 -32.86 -12.39 9.79
C THR A 43 -32.11 -11.47 8.82
N SER A 44 -31.84 -12.01 7.64
CA SER A 44 -31.13 -11.28 6.60
C SER A 44 -31.98 -10.97 5.38
N ARG A 45 -31.70 -9.85 4.71
CA ARG A 45 -32.25 -9.50 3.39
C ARG A 45 -31.12 -9.32 2.41
N THR A 46 -31.14 -10.05 1.30
CA THR A 46 -30.19 -9.86 0.20
C THR A 46 -30.73 -8.79 -0.75
N ILE A 47 -29.89 -7.78 -1.05
CA ILE A 47 -30.15 -6.68 -1.97
C ILE A 47 -29.15 -6.81 -3.12
N SER A 48 -29.67 -6.96 -4.34
CA SER A 48 -28.84 -7.01 -5.53
C SER A 48 -28.21 -5.65 -5.83
N THR A 49 -26.90 -5.60 -6.04
CA THR A 49 -26.18 -4.40 -6.46
C THR A 49 -25.91 -4.36 -7.97
N LEU A 50 -26.64 -5.15 -8.74
CA LEU A 50 -26.52 -5.15 -10.20
C LEU A 50 -27.34 -4.00 -10.82
N PHE A 51 -26.86 -3.49 -11.94
CA PHE A 51 -27.58 -2.53 -12.78
C PHE A 51 -27.67 -3.03 -14.22
N ASP A 52 -28.75 -2.65 -14.92
CA ASP A 52 -28.97 -2.96 -16.34
C ASP A 52 -28.08 -2.06 -17.20
N THR A 53 -27.19 -2.68 -17.98
CA THR A 53 -26.25 -1.98 -18.88
C THR A 53 -26.92 -1.42 -20.13
N ASN A 54 -28.13 -1.87 -20.46
CA ASN A 54 -28.92 -1.38 -21.59
C ASN A 54 -29.75 -0.13 -21.24
N ASN A 55 -29.95 0.14 -19.94
CA ASN A 55 -30.59 1.35 -19.48
C ASN A 55 -29.58 2.47 -19.28
N THR A 56 -29.75 3.58 -19.99
CA THR A 56 -28.85 4.75 -19.91
C THR A 56 -28.70 5.29 -18.48
N ASN A 57 -29.74 5.22 -17.67
CA ASN A 57 -29.74 5.64 -16.29
C ASN A 57 -29.54 4.49 -15.29
N GLY A 58 -29.37 3.25 -15.77
CA GLY A 58 -29.39 2.03 -14.98
C GLY A 58 -28.46 2.06 -13.75
N PHE A 59 -27.31 2.69 -13.88
CA PHE A 59 -26.38 2.86 -12.78
C PHE A 59 -26.95 3.72 -11.64
N LYS A 60 -27.49 4.91 -11.95
CA LYS A 60 -28.10 5.82 -10.97
C LYS A 60 -29.38 5.23 -10.38
N ASP A 61 -30.26 4.69 -11.25
CA ASP A 61 -31.51 4.07 -10.83
C ASP A 61 -31.24 2.93 -9.84
N SER A 62 -30.17 2.18 -10.04
CA SER A 62 -29.80 1.09 -9.14
C SER A 62 -29.24 1.59 -7.80
N LEU A 63 -28.51 2.70 -7.76
CA LEU A 63 -28.14 3.34 -6.48
C LEU A 63 -29.36 3.80 -5.69
N GLU A 64 -30.35 4.39 -6.36
CA GLU A 64 -31.61 4.77 -5.72
C GLU A 64 -32.44 3.55 -5.28
N ARG A 65 -32.44 2.49 -6.06
CA ARG A 65 -33.12 1.24 -5.74
C ARG A 65 -32.55 0.59 -4.48
N ILE A 66 -31.23 0.43 -4.37
CA ILE A 66 -30.62 -0.26 -3.22
C ILE A 66 -30.90 0.48 -1.90
N ILE A 67 -30.93 1.81 -1.87
CA ILE A 67 -31.27 2.56 -0.65
C ILE A 67 -32.74 2.40 -0.26
N LYS A 68 -33.65 2.37 -1.24
CA LYS A 68 -35.09 2.11 -0.99
C LYS A 68 -35.31 0.71 -0.44
N GLU A 69 -34.67 -0.31 -1.07
CA GLU A 69 -34.75 -1.70 -0.60
C GLU A 69 -34.16 -1.87 0.80
N ALA A 70 -33.05 -1.17 1.11
CA ALA A 70 -32.44 -1.18 2.44
C ALA A 70 -33.39 -0.62 3.50
N SER A 71 -34.03 0.54 3.24
CA SER A 71 -35.01 1.12 4.16
C SER A 71 -36.26 0.24 4.34
N VAL A 72 -36.71 -0.44 3.28
CA VAL A 72 -37.82 -1.39 3.37
C VAL A 72 -37.46 -2.58 4.26
N ALA A 73 -36.27 -3.17 4.02
CA ALA A 73 -35.77 -4.31 4.79
C ALA A 73 -35.65 -3.99 6.30
N VAL A 74 -35.18 -2.78 6.64
CA VAL A 74 -35.11 -2.33 8.03
C VAL A 74 -36.53 -2.23 8.66
N LYS A 75 -37.49 -1.68 7.92
CA LYS A 75 -38.88 -1.57 8.38
C LYS A 75 -39.56 -2.94 8.53
N GLU A 76 -39.20 -3.90 7.72
CA GLU A 76 -39.65 -5.30 7.81
C GLU A 76 -39.00 -6.07 8.97
N GLY A 77 -38.02 -5.46 9.69
CA GLY A 77 -37.40 -6.03 10.87
C GLY A 77 -36.19 -6.93 10.57
N HIS A 78 -35.62 -6.84 9.37
CA HIS A 78 -34.35 -7.51 9.08
C HIS A 78 -33.20 -6.79 9.78
N SER A 79 -32.35 -7.54 10.48
CA SER A 79 -31.18 -7.01 11.20
C SER A 79 -29.86 -7.16 10.44
N ILE A 80 -29.88 -7.82 9.28
CA ILE A 80 -28.71 -8.03 8.42
C ILE A 80 -29.09 -7.72 6.97
N LEU A 81 -28.38 -6.78 6.35
CA LEU A 81 -28.45 -6.52 4.91
C LEU A 81 -27.27 -7.14 4.20
N ILE A 82 -27.51 -7.92 3.15
CA ILE A 82 -26.48 -8.53 2.33
C ILE A 82 -26.49 -7.82 0.97
N LEU A 83 -25.48 -6.99 0.71
CA LEU A 83 -25.28 -6.35 -0.58
C LEU A 83 -24.54 -7.33 -1.49
N SER A 84 -25.18 -7.76 -2.58
CA SER A 84 -24.65 -8.84 -3.42
C SER A 84 -24.54 -8.42 -4.88
N ASP A 85 -23.37 -8.63 -5.47
CA ASP A 85 -23.12 -8.48 -6.90
C ASP A 85 -23.17 -9.83 -7.65
N ARG A 86 -23.65 -10.90 -7.03
CA ARG A 86 -23.86 -12.18 -7.73
C ARG A 86 -24.93 -12.07 -8.82
N GLY A 87 -24.72 -12.78 -9.90
CA GLY A 87 -25.64 -12.81 -11.03
C GLY A 87 -25.27 -11.85 -12.15
N VAL A 88 -24.01 -11.39 -12.21
CA VAL A 88 -23.49 -10.65 -13.36
C VAL A 88 -23.64 -11.48 -14.63
N ASP A 89 -24.25 -10.90 -15.67
CA ASP A 89 -24.48 -11.51 -16.97
C ASP A 89 -24.23 -10.48 -18.11
N GLU A 90 -24.58 -10.81 -19.35
CA GLU A 90 -24.36 -9.93 -20.50
C GLU A 90 -25.10 -8.58 -20.41
N SER A 91 -26.18 -8.52 -19.65
CA SER A 91 -27.08 -7.35 -19.52
C SER A 91 -26.92 -6.64 -18.17
N HIS A 92 -26.37 -7.31 -17.17
CA HIS A 92 -26.28 -6.81 -15.81
C HIS A 92 -24.84 -6.71 -15.32
N ALA A 93 -24.41 -5.50 -15.01
CA ALA A 93 -23.09 -5.20 -14.43
C ALA A 93 -23.22 -4.88 -12.94
N PRO A 94 -22.15 -5.09 -12.14
CA PRO A 94 -22.17 -4.73 -10.73
C PRO A 94 -21.94 -3.23 -10.52
N LEU A 95 -22.64 -2.63 -9.57
CA LEU A 95 -22.22 -1.36 -8.98
C LEU A 95 -20.86 -1.57 -8.27
N PRO A 96 -19.98 -0.54 -8.24
CA PRO A 96 -18.76 -0.63 -7.42
C PRO A 96 -19.13 -1.01 -5.97
N SER A 97 -18.55 -2.08 -5.46
CA SER A 97 -18.94 -2.61 -4.13
C SER A 97 -18.73 -1.60 -3.01
N LEU A 98 -17.65 -0.80 -3.09
CA LEU A 98 -17.39 0.28 -2.14
C LEU A 98 -18.45 1.40 -2.25
N LEU A 99 -18.82 1.80 -3.46
CA LEU A 99 -19.86 2.82 -3.67
C LEU A 99 -21.22 2.34 -3.16
N ALA A 100 -21.63 1.11 -3.49
CA ALA A 100 -22.88 0.53 -3.03
C ALA A 100 -22.93 0.45 -1.49
N THR A 101 -21.84 -0.02 -0.86
CA THR A 101 -21.73 -0.13 0.61
C THR A 101 -21.83 1.24 1.27
N SER A 102 -21.06 2.21 0.80
CA SER A 102 -21.04 3.56 1.34
C SER A 102 -22.38 4.28 1.14
N THR A 103 -23.03 4.09 -0.02
CA THR A 103 -24.34 4.65 -0.33
C THR A 103 -25.39 4.17 0.68
N VAL A 104 -25.49 2.87 0.92
CA VAL A 104 -26.43 2.30 1.89
C VAL A 104 -26.08 2.73 3.31
N HIS A 105 -24.80 2.70 3.68
CA HIS A 105 -24.32 3.11 5.00
C HIS A 105 -24.71 4.55 5.33
N HIS A 106 -24.38 5.50 4.47
CA HIS A 106 -24.67 6.92 4.70
C HIS A 106 -26.18 7.25 4.57
N HIS A 107 -26.90 6.55 3.70
CA HIS A 107 -28.36 6.68 3.64
C HIS A 107 -29.00 6.30 4.98
N LEU A 108 -28.68 5.13 5.52
CA LEU A 108 -29.22 4.67 6.79
C LEU A 108 -28.79 5.54 7.99
N ILE A 109 -27.63 6.20 7.93
CA ILE A 109 -27.25 7.21 8.92
C ILE A 109 -28.19 8.42 8.85
N ARG A 110 -28.45 8.95 7.66
CA ARG A 110 -29.36 10.10 7.47
C ARG A 110 -30.78 9.81 7.92
N GLU A 111 -31.24 8.57 7.74
CA GLU A 111 -32.54 8.11 8.21
C GLU A 111 -32.59 7.76 9.72
N GLY A 112 -31.45 7.79 10.42
CA GLY A 112 -31.35 7.36 11.83
C GLY A 112 -31.52 5.85 12.04
N GLU A 113 -31.37 5.05 11.00
CA GLU A 113 -31.64 3.61 11.00
C GLU A 113 -30.38 2.73 10.97
N ARG A 114 -29.18 3.33 10.85
CA ARG A 114 -27.93 2.58 10.67
C ARG A 114 -27.64 1.58 11.78
N ALA A 115 -27.95 1.90 13.02
CA ALA A 115 -27.74 1.03 14.18
C ALA A 115 -28.66 -0.20 14.20
N LYS A 116 -29.76 -0.19 13.44
CA LYS A 116 -30.72 -1.30 13.41
C LYS A 116 -30.23 -2.51 12.61
N VAL A 117 -29.20 -2.34 11.76
CA VAL A 117 -28.75 -3.40 10.85
C VAL A 117 -27.25 -3.51 10.73
N GLY A 118 -26.75 -4.74 10.56
CA GLY A 118 -25.41 -5.04 10.08
C GLY A 118 -25.39 -5.11 8.56
N ILE A 119 -24.31 -4.67 7.92
CA ILE A 119 -24.10 -4.78 6.46
C ILE A 119 -23.08 -5.87 6.18
N VAL A 120 -23.44 -6.83 5.34
CA VAL A 120 -22.58 -7.86 4.78
C VAL A 120 -22.42 -7.58 3.29
N VAL A 121 -21.20 -7.70 2.77
CA VAL A 121 -20.92 -7.47 1.35
C VAL A 121 -20.49 -8.78 0.69
N GLU A 122 -21.31 -9.27 -0.24
CA GLU A 122 -20.99 -10.43 -1.09
C GLU A 122 -20.53 -9.91 -2.45
N THR A 123 -19.23 -9.98 -2.74
CA THR A 123 -18.69 -9.30 -3.91
C THR A 123 -17.59 -10.07 -4.62
N GLY A 124 -17.58 -9.96 -5.96
CA GLY A 124 -16.49 -10.42 -6.82
C GLY A 124 -15.32 -9.44 -6.91
N GLU A 125 -15.45 -8.20 -6.45
CA GLU A 125 -14.39 -7.20 -6.59
C GLU A 125 -13.31 -7.30 -5.50
N ALA A 126 -13.70 -7.59 -4.27
CA ALA A 126 -12.76 -7.61 -3.14
C ALA A 126 -11.86 -8.85 -3.18
N ARG A 127 -10.54 -8.63 -3.21
CA ARG A 127 -9.54 -9.72 -3.29
C ARG A 127 -8.27 -9.48 -2.47
N GLU A 128 -8.01 -8.26 -2.06
CA GLU A 128 -6.80 -7.89 -1.30
C GLU A 128 -7.13 -7.01 -0.09
N VAL A 129 -6.14 -6.90 0.80
CA VAL A 129 -6.29 -6.24 2.11
C VAL A 129 -6.84 -4.81 1.99
N ALA A 130 -6.40 -4.04 0.99
CA ALA A 130 -6.87 -2.66 0.77
C ALA A 130 -8.38 -2.61 0.48
N HIS A 131 -8.90 -3.56 -0.31
CA HIS A 131 -10.33 -3.66 -0.60
C HIS A 131 -11.14 -3.96 0.65
N PHE A 132 -10.67 -4.91 1.47
CA PHE A 132 -11.34 -5.26 2.72
C PHE A 132 -11.31 -4.09 3.72
N ALA A 133 -10.16 -3.45 3.86
CA ALA A 133 -10.00 -2.32 4.77
C ALA A 133 -10.93 -1.15 4.40
N THR A 134 -11.06 -0.82 3.12
CA THR A 134 -11.95 0.25 2.67
C THR A 134 -13.42 -0.10 2.85
N LEU A 135 -13.84 -1.30 2.49
CA LEU A 135 -15.23 -1.75 2.68
C LEU A 135 -15.64 -1.74 4.17
N ILE A 136 -14.76 -2.20 5.07
CA ILE A 136 -15.01 -2.15 6.52
C ILE A 136 -15.09 -0.70 6.97
N GLY A 137 -14.16 0.16 6.52
CA GLY A 137 -14.14 1.58 6.88
C GLY A 137 -15.41 2.33 6.47
N TYR A 138 -16.05 1.91 5.39
CA TYR A 138 -17.32 2.47 4.91
C TYR A 138 -18.56 1.65 5.30
N GLY A 139 -18.46 0.82 6.34
CA GLY A 139 -19.61 0.29 7.02
C GLY A 139 -19.88 -1.21 6.90
N ALA A 140 -19.07 -1.96 6.12
CA ALA A 140 -19.21 -3.41 6.07
C ALA A 140 -18.85 -4.04 7.42
N GLY A 141 -19.72 -4.92 7.94
CA GLY A 141 -19.45 -5.74 9.12
C GLY A 141 -18.81 -7.08 8.78
N ALA A 142 -19.12 -7.62 7.59
CA ALA A 142 -18.43 -8.76 7.00
C ALA A 142 -18.38 -8.68 5.49
N ILE A 143 -17.44 -9.40 4.89
CA ILE A 143 -17.22 -9.44 3.44
C ILE A 143 -17.02 -10.89 3.00
N ASN A 144 -17.77 -11.31 2.00
CA ASN A 144 -17.57 -12.58 1.31
C ASN A 144 -16.95 -12.31 -0.07
N PRO A 145 -15.64 -12.56 -0.26
CA PRO A 145 -14.96 -12.36 -1.54
C PRO A 145 -15.12 -13.61 -2.41
N TYR A 146 -16.34 -13.91 -2.83
CA TYR A 146 -16.68 -15.19 -3.47
C TYR A 146 -15.84 -15.49 -4.73
N LEU A 147 -15.54 -14.47 -5.54
CA LEU A 147 -14.77 -14.69 -6.77
C LEU A 147 -13.29 -14.96 -6.48
N ALA A 148 -12.70 -14.31 -5.47
CA ALA A 148 -11.34 -14.63 -5.02
C ALA A 148 -11.25 -16.08 -4.52
N ILE A 149 -12.23 -16.52 -3.72
CA ILE A 149 -12.34 -17.91 -3.25
C ILE A 149 -12.49 -18.88 -4.44
N ALA A 150 -13.39 -18.58 -5.38
CA ALA A 150 -13.59 -19.40 -6.58
C ALA A 150 -12.32 -19.46 -7.44
N THR A 151 -11.57 -18.35 -7.56
CA THR A 151 -10.30 -18.30 -8.29
C THR A 151 -9.25 -19.21 -7.65
N ILE A 152 -9.12 -19.19 -6.32
CA ILE A 152 -8.19 -20.08 -5.59
C ILE A 152 -8.53 -21.55 -5.87
N LYS A 153 -9.80 -21.93 -5.78
CA LYS A 153 -10.26 -23.29 -6.10
C LYS A 153 -9.90 -23.70 -7.53
N ASN A 154 -10.13 -22.80 -8.47
CA ASN A 154 -9.80 -23.06 -9.88
C ASN A 154 -8.29 -23.24 -10.10
N GLN A 155 -7.45 -22.42 -9.48
CA GLN A 155 -5.99 -22.54 -9.60
C GLN A 155 -5.46 -23.85 -9.01
N ILE A 156 -6.08 -24.33 -7.92
CA ILE A 156 -5.76 -25.66 -7.36
C ILE A 156 -6.14 -26.77 -8.33
N ALA A 157 -7.35 -26.70 -8.89
CA ALA A 157 -7.81 -27.68 -9.88
C ALA A 157 -6.90 -27.71 -11.13
N LEU A 158 -6.33 -26.58 -11.52
CA LEU A 158 -5.38 -26.46 -12.63
C LEU A 158 -3.92 -26.79 -12.23
N LYS A 159 -3.67 -27.11 -10.95
CA LYS A 159 -2.32 -27.40 -10.41
C LYS A 159 -1.30 -26.29 -10.65
N GLU A 160 -1.72 -25.04 -10.54
CA GLU A 160 -0.85 -23.85 -10.73
C GLU A 160 -0.01 -23.52 -9.49
N PHE A 161 -0.22 -24.19 -8.35
CA PHE A 161 0.62 -24.04 -7.17
C PHE A 161 1.86 -24.96 -7.21
N GLU A 162 3.01 -24.45 -6.80
CA GLU A 162 4.28 -25.19 -6.77
C GLU A 162 4.27 -26.40 -5.83
N ARG A 163 3.41 -26.39 -4.82
CA ARG A 163 3.24 -27.50 -3.88
C ARG A 163 1.80 -28.02 -3.89
N ASP A 164 1.64 -29.26 -3.56
CA ASP A 164 0.33 -29.88 -3.36
C ASP A 164 -0.32 -29.29 -2.09
N ILE A 165 -1.47 -28.65 -2.26
CA ILE A 165 -2.22 -27.99 -1.19
C ILE A 165 -3.71 -28.23 -1.40
N SER A 166 -4.46 -28.51 -0.33
CA SER A 166 -5.91 -28.67 -0.42
C SER A 166 -6.64 -27.34 -0.60
N GLU A 167 -7.86 -27.38 -1.15
CA GLU A 167 -8.71 -26.18 -1.30
C GLU A 167 -8.93 -25.48 0.04
N ASP A 168 -9.27 -26.25 1.09
CA ASP A 168 -9.54 -25.69 2.42
C ASP A 168 -8.29 -25.05 3.03
N GLU A 169 -7.12 -25.67 2.87
CA GLU A 169 -5.86 -25.09 3.35
C GLU A 169 -5.53 -23.79 2.62
N ALA A 170 -5.68 -23.74 1.30
CA ALA A 170 -5.39 -22.57 0.51
C ALA A 170 -6.35 -21.39 0.84
N ILE A 171 -7.64 -21.69 0.98
CA ILE A 171 -8.64 -20.69 1.39
C ILE A 171 -8.36 -20.18 2.79
N ASN A 172 -8.06 -21.07 3.75
CA ASN A 172 -7.72 -20.67 5.11
C ASN A 172 -6.45 -19.81 5.16
N ASN A 173 -5.43 -20.13 4.38
CA ASN A 173 -4.21 -19.32 4.26
C ASN A 173 -4.49 -17.93 3.69
N TYR A 174 -5.33 -17.83 2.65
CA TYR A 174 -5.77 -16.56 2.09
C TYR A 174 -6.53 -15.71 3.11
N LEU A 175 -7.49 -16.30 3.82
CA LEU A 175 -8.27 -15.60 4.85
C LEU A 175 -7.39 -15.15 6.01
N ALA A 176 -6.48 -16.01 6.47
CA ALA A 176 -5.55 -15.69 7.56
C ALA A 176 -4.58 -14.55 7.15
N ALA A 177 -4.05 -14.57 5.93
CA ALA A 177 -3.18 -13.51 5.42
C ALA A 177 -3.93 -12.18 5.31
N SER A 178 -5.16 -12.21 4.78
CA SER A 178 -6.02 -11.02 4.66
C SER A 178 -6.39 -10.45 6.02
N HIS A 179 -6.76 -11.30 6.98
CA HIS A 179 -7.04 -10.90 8.36
C HIS A 179 -5.82 -10.27 9.04
N LYS A 180 -4.65 -10.89 8.92
CA LYS A 180 -3.39 -10.33 9.43
C LYS A 180 -3.09 -8.96 8.82
N GLY A 181 -3.38 -8.78 7.52
CA GLY A 181 -3.25 -7.50 6.83
C GLY A 181 -4.18 -6.42 7.40
N ILE A 182 -5.45 -6.74 7.67
CA ILE A 182 -6.40 -5.81 8.32
C ILE A 182 -5.91 -5.43 9.72
N LEU A 183 -5.51 -6.39 10.55
CA LEU A 183 -4.96 -6.12 11.88
C LEU A 183 -3.75 -5.20 11.82
N LYS A 184 -2.89 -5.37 10.83
CA LYS A 184 -1.74 -4.51 10.60
C LYS A 184 -2.15 -3.06 10.26
N ILE A 185 -3.15 -2.87 9.40
CA ILE A 185 -3.70 -1.54 9.08
C ILE A 185 -4.30 -0.90 10.34
N MET A 186 -5.12 -1.62 11.09
CA MET A 186 -5.72 -1.14 12.33
C MET A 186 -4.66 -0.73 13.35
N SER A 187 -3.62 -1.56 13.51
CA SER A 187 -2.48 -1.26 14.39
C SER A 187 -1.77 0.03 13.98
N LYS A 188 -1.54 0.24 12.68
CA LYS A 188 -0.94 1.48 12.16
C LYS A 188 -1.80 2.71 12.42
N MET A 189 -3.12 2.56 12.40
CA MET A 189 -4.07 3.64 12.69
C MET A 189 -4.30 3.84 14.20
N GLY A 190 -3.77 2.96 15.05
CA GLY A 190 -4.01 2.98 16.49
C GLY A 190 -5.44 2.62 16.87
N ILE A 191 -6.16 1.87 16.03
CA ILE A 191 -7.54 1.46 16.26
C ILE A 191 -7.58 -0.01 16.66
N SER A 192 -8.06 -0.31 17.86
CA SER A 192 -7.98 -1.64 18.47
C SER A 192 -9.14 -2.57 18.13
N THR A 193 -10.28 -2.07 17.66
CA THR A 193 -11.47 -2.88 17.37
C THR A 193 -12.04 -2.59 15.98
N ILE A 194 -12.59 -3.61 15.33
CA ILE A 194 -13.30 -3.45 14.03
C ILE A 194 -14.50 -2.49 14.18
N GLN A 195 -15.15 -2.50 15.34
CA GLN A 195 -16.28 -1.62 15.62
C GLN A 195 -15.87 -0.15 15.54
N SER A 196 -14.73 0.20 16.13
CA SER A 196 -14.19 1.57 16.09
C SER A 196 -13.57 1.92 14.72
N TYR A 197 -13.20 0.92 13.92
CA TYR A 197 -12.68 1.13 12.56
C TYR A 197 -13.79 1.48 11.57
N ARG A 198 -14.99 0.90 11.75
CA ARG A 198 -16.15 1.20 10.89
C ARG A 198 -16.58 2.67 11.06
N GLY A 199 -16.62 3.41 9.95
CA GLY A 199 -17.00 4.82 9.95
C GLY A 199 -16.01 5.77 10.63
N ALA A 200 -14.78 5.35 10.86
CA ALA A 200 -13.75 6.15 11.53
C ALA A 200 -13.20 7.32 10.68
N GLN A 201 -13.63 7.48 9.42
CA GLN A 201 -13.22 8.57 8.51
C GLN A 201 -11.69 8.68 8.34
N ILE A 202 -11.03 7.54 8.23
CA ILE A 202 -9.57 7.45 8.13
C ILE A 202 -9.04 7.47 6.69
N PHE A 203 -9.93 7.58 5.71
CA PHE A 203 -9.60 7.62 4.29
C PHE A 203 -9.69 9.04 3.74
N GLU A 204 -8.93 9.31 2.70
CA GLU A 204 -9.01 10.51 1.89
C GLU A 204 -9.42 10.13 0.47
N ALA A 205 -10.33 10.88 -0.13
CA ALA A 205 -10.70 10.73 -1.53
C ALA A 205 -9.76 11.57 -2.40
N VAL A 206 -9.27 10.96 -3.48
CA VAL A 206 -8.41 11.61 -4.47
C VAL A 206 -9.05 11.43 -5.83
N GLY A 207 -9.32 12.54 -6.53
CA GLY A 207 -9.87 12.51 -7.89
C GLY A 207 -11.38 12.29 -7.98
N LEU A 208 -12.13 12.48 -6.90
CA LEU A 208 -13.60 12.52 -6.89
C LEU A 208 -14.10 13.95 -6.71
N ASN A 209 -15.14 14.35 -7.44
CA ASN A 209 -15.74 15.65 -7.27
C ASN A 209 -16.54 15.77 -5.96
N GLN A 210 -16.78 17.00 -5.52
CA GLN A 210 -17.41 17.27 -4.22
C GLN A 210 -18.83 16.69 -4.14
N THR A 211 -19.59 16.70 -5.22
CA THR A 211 -20.96 16.13 -5.26
C THR A 211 -20.94 14.63 -4.97
N MET A 212 -19.95 13.90 -5.53
CA MET A 212 -19.74 12.47 -5.22
C MET A 212 -19.47 12.25 -3.74
N ILE A 213 -18.60 13.09 -3.15
CA ILE A 213 -18.22 12.99 -1.75
C ILE A 213 -19.44 13.25 -0.87
N ASP A 214 -20.14 14.37 -1.06
CA ASP A 214 -21.25 14.77 -0.21
C ASP A 214 -22.42 13.79 -0.26
N THR A 215 -22.65 13.18 -1.43
CA THR A 215 -23.77 12.27 -1.63
C THR A 215 -23.49 10.85 -1.13
N TYR A 216 -22.31 10.30 -1.48
CA TYR A 216 -22.03 8.87 -1.31
C TYR A 216 -20.93 8.57 -0.31
N PHE A 217 -20.02 9.50 -0.04
CA PHE A 217 -18.87 9.35 0.86
C PHE A 217 -18.83 10.48 1.89
N THR A 218 -19.99 10.83 2.45
CA THR A 218 -20.19 11.98 3.33
C THR A 218 -19.05 12.17 4.32
N TRP A 219 -18.50 13.39 4.35
CA TRP A 219 -17.40 13.84 5.20
C TRP A 219 -16.03 13.20 4.93
N THR A 220 -15.89 12.38 3.92
CA THR A 220 -14.55 11.96 3.50
C THR A 220 -13.76 13.18 3.02
N PRO A 221 -12.60 13.49 3.61
CA PRO A 221 -11.81 14.64 3.16
C PRO A 221 -11.31 14.43 1.73
N SER A 222 -11.39 15.48 0.91
CA SER A 222 -10.86 15.49 -0.46
C SER A 222 -10.22 16.84 -0.75
N ARG A 223 -8.93 16.80 -1.12
CA ARG A 223 -8.15 18.00 -1.52
C ARG A 223 -7.95 18.07 -3.02
N ILE A 224 -8.19 16.98 -3.73
CA ILE A 224 -8.05 16.89 -5.18
C ILE A 224 -9.38 16.41 -5.75
N GLY A 225 -10.11 17.31 -6.39
CA GLY A 225 -11.34 16.99 -7.10
C GLY A 225 -11.09 16.19 -8.39
N GLY A 226 -12.15 15.79 -9.07
CA GLY A 226 -12.03 15.03 -10.32
C GLY A 226 -13.38 14.56 -10.85
N ILE A 227 -13.49 13.26 -11.11
CA ILE A 227 -14.61 12.61 -11.77
C ILE A 227 -15.86 12.54 -10.89
N GLY A 228 -17.01 12.42 -11.55
CA GLY A 228 -18.32 12.23 -10.94
C GLY A 228 -18.89 10.85 -11.20
N ILE A 229 -20.18 10.73 -10.92
CA ILE A 229 -20.91 9.46 -11.04
C ILE A 229 -21.00 8.98 -12.49
N GLU A 230 -21.02 9.89 -13.45
CA GLU A 230 -21.14 9.58 -14.88
C GLU A 230 -19.90 8.88 -15.42
N GLU A 231 -18.71 9.40 -15.04
CA GLU A 231 -17.43 8.81 -15.45
C GLU A 231 -17.24 7.44 -14.82
N ILE A 232 -17.61 7.27 -13.54
CA ILE A 232 -17.55 5.98 -12.85
C ILE A 232 -18.49 4.97 -13.53
N ALA A 233 -19.72 5.38 -13.84
CA ALA A 233 -20.67 4.52 -14.56
C ALA A 233 -20.11 4.07 -15.90
N LYS A 234 -19.53 5.01 -16.68
CA LYS A 234 -18.91 4.73 -17.97
C LYS A 234 -17.75 3.75 -17.85
N GLU A 235 -16.90 3.90 -16.85
CA GLU A 235 -15.79 2.97 -16.61
C GLU A 235 -16.29 1.55 -16.31
N TYR A 236 -17.32 1.41 -15.48
CA TYR A 236 -17.89 0.11 -15.16
C TYR A 236 -18.60 -0.54 -16.35
N ILE A 237 -19.33 0.22 -17.13
CA ILE A 237 -19.93 -0.24 -18.40
C ILE A 237 -18.84 -0.69 -19.39
N ASN A 238 -17.76 0.06 -19.53
CA ASN A 238 -16.65 -0.31 -20.42
C ASN A 238 -15.94 -1.59 -19.96
N ARG A 239 -15.71 -1.74 -18.64
CA ARG A 239 -15.12 -2.95 -18.05
C ARG A 239 -16.03 -4.15 -18.28
N HIS A 240 -17.34 -3.99 -18.07
CA HIS A 240 -18.32 -5.03 -18.31
C HIS A 240 -18.37 -5.43 -19.80
N LYS A 241 -18.42 -4.46 -20.72
CA LYS A 241 -18.36 -4.72 -22.18
C LYS A 241 -17.08 -5.44 -22.58
N PHE A 242 -15.95 -5.11 -21.96
CA PHE A 242 -14.71 -5.83 -22.20
C PHE A 242 -14.81 -7.29 -21.75
N GLY A 243 -15.38 -7.57 -20.57
CA GLY A 243 -15.54 -8.93 -20.07
C GLY A 243 -16.53 -9.81 -20.87
N TYR A 244 -17.59 -9.19 -21.38
CA TYR A 244 -18.65 -9.88 -22.15
C TYR A 244 -18.62 -9.65 -23.67
N GLY A 245 -17.59 -8.97 -24.20
CA GLY A 245 -17.47 -8.65 -25.62
C GLY A 245 -17.09 -9.83 -26.53
N SER A 246 -16.86 -9.53 -27.81
CA SER A 246 -16.59 -10.51 -28.88
C SER A 246 -15.35 -11.42 -28.69
N HIS A 247 -14.62 -11.28 -27.60
CA HIS A 247 -13.52 -12.19 -27.23
C HIS A 247 -13.96 -13.62 -26.90
N LYS A 248 -15.28 -13.89 -26.88
CA LYS A 248 -15.87 -15.23 -26.69
C LYS A 248 -15.35 -16.30 -27.66
N HIS A 249 -14.69 -15.91 -28.75
CA HIS A 249 -14.19 -16.84 -29.76
C HIS A 249 -12.67 -16.91 -29.90
N SER A 250 -11.90 -16.18 -29.05
CA SER A 250 -10.48 -16.46 -28.99
C SER A 250 -10.26 -17.74 -28.21
N SER A 251 -9.59 -18.71 -28.82
CA SER A 251 -9.18 -19.95 -28.17
C SER A 251 -8.21 -19.74 -27.01
N ASN A 252 -7.86 -18.51 -26.71
CA ASN A 252 -6.98 -18.10 -25.62
C ASN A 252 -7.84 -17.62 -24.45
N LEU A 253 -8.08 -18.54 -23.50
CA LEU A 253 -8.76 -18.28 -22.25
C LEU A 253 -7.84 -17.64 -21.20
N ASP A 254 -6.64 -17.20 -21.61
CA ASP A 254 -5.69 -16.59 -20.71
C ASP A 254 -6.23 -15.25 -20.20
N VAL A 255 -6.27 -15.12 -18.89
CA VAL A 255 -6.63 -13.86 -18.24
C VAL A 255 -5.53 -12.83 -18.53
N PRO A 256 -5.86 -11.57 -18.91
CA PRO A 256 -4.87 -10.53 -19.08
C PRO A 256 -3.99 -10.41 -17.83
N GLN A 257 -2.68 -10.46 -18.02
CA GLN A 257 -1.74 -10.50 -16.90
C GLN A 257 -1.65 -9.19 -16.10
N GLY A 258 -2.37 -8.16 -16.50
CA GLY A 258 -2.47 -6.87 -15.83
C GLY A 258 -1.15 -6.10 -15.81
N GLY A 259 -0.20 -6.53 -15.04
CA GLY A 259 1.11 -5.88 -14.92
C GLY A 259 1.10 -4.65 -14.00
N GLN A 260 0.11 -4.51 -13.12
CA GLN A 260 -0.03 -3.35 -12.25
C GLN A 260 1.11 -3.23 -11.23
N TYR A 261 1.53 -4.35 -10.62
CA TYR A 261 2.56 -4.36 -9.57
C TYR A 261 3.96 -4.64 -10.08
N GLN A 262 4.07 -5.29 -11.22
CA GLN A 262 5.34 -5.56 -11.88
C GLN A 262 5.15 -5.60 -13.39
N TRP A 263 6.22 -5.34 -14.13
CA TRP A 263 6.17 -5.37 -15.58
C TRP A 263 5.71 -6.73 -16.13
N ARG A 264 4.81 -6.70 -17.12
CA ARG A 264 4.40 -7.83 -17.95
C ARG A 264 4.39 -7.39 -19.42
N ARG A 265 4.63 -8.34 -20.33
CA ARG A 265 4.79 -8.02 -21.76
C ARG A 265 3.62 -7.21 -22.34
N ASP A 266 2.40 -7.59 -22.03
CA ASP A 266 1.17 -6.99 -22.56
C ASP A 266 0.34 -6.31 -21.46
N GLY A 267 1.00 -5.98 -20.32
CA GLY A 267 0.39 -5.32 -19.18
C GLY A 267 0.59 -3.80 -19.19
N GLU A 268 0.34 -3.18 -18.05
CA GLU A 268 0.56 -1.76 -17.86
C GLU A 268 2.02 -1.36 -18.15
N PHE A 269 2.17 -0.14 -18.66
CA PHE A 269 3.49 0.42 -18.91
C PHE A 269 4.20 0.78 -17.61
N HIS A 270 5.45 0.34 -17.49
CA HIS A 270 6.35 0.71 -16.41
C HIS A 270 7.54 1.48 -16.97
N MET A 271 7.95 2.57 -16.31
CA MET A 271 9.16 3.32 -16.68
C MET A 271 10.40 2.41 -16.60
N TRP A 272 10.48 1.58 -15.56
CA TRP A 272 11.49 0.53 -15.43
C TRP A 272 10.98 -0.77 -16.08
N ASN A 273 11.39 -1.02 -17.29
CA ASN A 273 11.03 -2.18 -18.10
C ASN A 273 12.30 -2.87 -18.64
N PRO A 274 12.20 -4.05 -19.24
CA PRO A 274 13.38 -4.77 -19.74
C PRO A 274 14.26 -3.94 -20.67
N ASN A 275 13.70 -3.09 -21.51
CA ASN A 275 14.48 -2.28 -22.45
C ASN A 275 15.30 -1.21 -21.71
N THR A 276 14.69 -0.45 -20.79
CA THR A 276 15.39 0.58 -20.03
C THR A 276 16.47 -0.03 -19.14
N ILE A 277 16.20 -1.17 -18.49
CA ILE A 277 17.17 -1.87 -17.65
C ILE A 277 18.34 -2.39 -18.49
N THR A 278 18.05 -3.04 -19.62
CA THR A 278 19.09 -3.59 -20.53
C THR A 278 19.96 -2.48 -21.08
N SER A 279 19.38 -1.39 -21.58
CA SER A 279 20.14 -0.26 -22.11
C SER A 279 21.09 0.35 -21.07
N LEU A 280 20.61 0.53 -19.82
CA LEU A 280 21.44 1.02 -18.73
C LEU A 280 22.57 0.04 -18.39
N GLN A 281 22.29 -1.26 -18.32
CA GLN A 281 23.30 -2.27 -18.04
C GLN A 281 24.38 -2.36 -19.13
N HIS A 282 23.99 -2.28 -20.41
CA HIS A 282 24.94 -2.21 -21.51
C HIS A 282 25.82 -0.96 -21.43
N ALA A 283 25.21 0.21 -21.23
CA ALA A 283 25.94 1.46 -21.10
C ALA A 283 27.03 1.39 -20.02
N VAL A 284 26.69 0.82 -18.85
CA VAL A 284 27.63 0.73 -17.71
C VAL A 284 28.70 -0.33 -17.93
N ARG A 285 28.35 -1.51 -18.47
CA ARG A 285 29.31 -2.62 -18.68
C ARG A 285 30.29 -2.35 -19.79
N GLU A 286 29.85 -1.70 -20.85
CA GLU A 286 30.66 -1.42 -22.03
C GLU A 286 31.29 -0.03 -21.98
N ASN A 287 31.00 0.78 -20.94
CA ASN A 287 31.35 2.19 -20.83
C ASN A 287 30.99 2.99 -22.10
N SER A 288 29.78 2.70 -22.64
CA SER A 288 29.31 3.26 -23.90
C SER A 288 28.40 4.46 -23.64
N TRP A 289 28.86 5.63 -24.07
CA TRP A 289 28.05 6.86 -24.03
C TRP A 289 26.81 6.76 -24.91
N GLU A 290 26.92 6.14 -26.08
CA GLU A 290 25.81 5.96 -27.02
C GLU A 290 24.68 5.14 -26.38
N SER A 291 24.99 4.04 -25.73
CA SER A 291 24.02 3.22 -24.98
C SER A 291 23.39 3.97 -23.81
N TYR A 292 24.19 4.83 -23.13
CA TYR A 292 23.65 5.68 -22.08
C TYR A 292 22.71 6.75 -22.62
N GLU A 293 23.03 7.37 -23.75
CA GLU A 293 22.18 8.36 -24.41
C GLU A 293 20.84 7.73 -24.85
N GLN A 294 20.87 6.52 -25.38
CA GLN A 294 19.64 5.76 -25.71
C GLN A 294 18.80 5.50 -24.47
N PHE A 295 19.42 5.09 -23.35
CA PHE A 295 18.73 4.93 -22.08
C PHE A 295 18.14 6.25 -21.60
N ALA A 296 18.90 7.33 -21.54
CA ALA A 296 18.45 8.64 -21.09
C ALA A 296 17.29 9.15 -21.93
N ASN A 297 17.39 9.07 -23.26
CA ASN A 297 16.34 9.47 -24.17
C ASN A 297 15.06 8.64 -23.97
N SER A 298 15.17 7.33 -23.73
CA SER A 298 14.03 6.48 -23.46
C SER A 298 13.31 6.89 -22.18
N VAL A 299 14.04 7.18 -21.11
CA VAL A 299 13.47 7.64 -19.82
C VAL A 299 12.86 9.03 -19.95
N ASP A 300 13.52 9.96 -20.63
CA ASP A 300 13.03 11.33 -20.79
C ASP A 300 11.82 11.42 -21.74
N GLN A 301 11.76 10.56 -22.76
CA GLN A 301 10.63 10.49 -23.68
C GLN A 301 9.43 9.71 -23.12
N GLU A 302 9.61 8.92 -22.08
CA GLU A 302 8.53 8.23 -21.38
C GLU A 302 7.56 9.17 -20.67
N THR A 303 7.94 10.43 -20.53
CA THR A 303 7.02 11.52 -20.13
C THR A 303 5.79 11.58 -21.02
N LYS A 304 5.88 11.20 -22.29
CA LYS A 304 4.75 11.12 -23.23
C LYS A 304 3.74 10.01 -22.86
N ARG A 305 4.14 9.01 -22.08
CA ARG A 305 3.28 7.91 -21.63
C ARG A 305 2.67 8.15 -20.25
N LEU A 306 2.96 9.31 -19.63
CA LEU A 306 2.39 9.77 -18.37
C LEU A 306 2.53 8.77 -17.21
N SER A 307 3.62 8.00 -17.19
CA SER A 307 3.88 6.98 -16.16
C SER A 307 4.39 7.56 -14.84
N THR A 308 4.78 8.84 -14.81
CA THR A 308 5.28 9.54 -13.63
C THR A 308 4.71 10.96 -13.54
N ILE A 309 4.56 11.48 -12.31
CA ILE A 309 4.16 12.88 -12.08
C ILE A 309 5.16 13.84 -12.72
N ARG A 310 6.46 13.52 -12.69
CA ARG A 310 7.50 14.31 -13.35
C ARG A 310 7.23 14.50 -14.85
N GLY A 311 6.68 13.49 -15.50
CA GLY A 311 6.32 13.54 -16.91
C GLY A 311 5.21 14.53 -17.27
N LEU A 312 4.46 15.01 -16.27
CA LEU A 312 3.43 16.04 -16.44
C LEU A 312 4.00 17.47 -16.31
N LEU A 313 5.25 17.62 -15.93
CA LEU A 313 5.87 18.91 -15.62
C LEU A 313 6.82 19.32 -16.75
N GLU A 314 6.84 20.60 -17.05
CA GLU A 314 7.76 21.23 -17.97
C GLU A 314 8.52 22.37 -17.27
N PHE A 315 9.76 22.64 -17.73
CA PHE A 315 10.51 23.78 -17.22
C PHE A 315 9.86 25.08 -17.70
N LYS A 316 9.49 25.93 -16.76
CA LYS A 316 9.02 27.28 -17.07
C LYS A 316 10.23 28.14 -17.48
N LYS A 317 10.26 28.53 -18.73
CA LYS A 317 11.25 29.50 -19.21
C LYS A 317 10.80 30.88 -18.77
N SER A 318 11.66 31.60 -18.07
CA SER A 318 11.40 32.98 -17.66
C SER A 318 12.62 33.86 -17.97
N GLY A 319 12.43 34.88 -18.80
CA GLY A 319 13.49 35.86 -19.17
C GLY A 319 14.38 35.43 -20.32
N ASP A 320 15.37 36.25 -20.62
CA ASP A 320 16.36 36.00 -21.66
C ASP A 320 17.38 34.94 -21.21
N PRO A 321 17.96 34.17 -22.14
CA PRO A 321 19.00 33.21 -21.83
C PRO A 321 20.24 33.92 -21.23
N ILE A 322 20.75 33.34 -20.13
CA ILE A 322 22.05 33.75 -19.56
C ILE A 322 23.21 33.08 -20.27
N SER A 323 24.39 33.64 -20.18
CA SER A 323 25.62 33.02 -20.72
C SER A 323 25.89 31.70 -20.05
N VAL A 324 26.31 30.69 -20.80
CA VAL A 324 26.74 29.37 -20.27
C VAL A 324 27.84 29.50 -19.22
N ASN A 325 28.69 30.53 -19.31
CA ASN A 325 29.74 30.81 -18.34
C ASN A 325 29.20 31.28 -16.98
N ASP A 326 27.98 31.77 -16.95
CA ASP A 326 27.32 32.23 -15.72
C ASP A 326 26.46 31.12 -15.09
N VAL A 327 26.35 29.94 -15.75
CA VAL A 327 25.65 28.77 -15.23
C VAL A 327 26.60 27.98 -14.34
N GLU A 328 26.13 27.55 -13.17
CA GLU A 328 26.90 26.71 -12.27
C GLU A 328 27.30 25.39 -12.97
N PRO A 329 28.60 25.01 -12.98
CA PRO A 329 29.05 23.79 -13.63
C PRO A 329 28.44 22.53 -13.01
N ALA A 330 28.06 21.55 -13.81
CA ALA A 330 27.50 20.28 -13.36
C ALA A 330 28.34 19.59 -12.27
N LYS A 331 29.71 19.67 -12.39
CA LYS A 331 30.66 19.14 -11.39
C LYS A 331 30.50 19.75 -10.00
N ASP A 332 29.96 20.97 -9.89
CA ASP A 332 29.73 21.64 -8.61
C ASP A 332 28.30 21.36 -8.11
N ILE A 333 27.37 21.20 -9.02
CA ILE A 333 25.98 20.82 -8.70
C ILE A 333 25.95 19.43 -8.06
N VAL A 334 26.66 18.43 -8.64
CA VAL A 334 26.63 17.04 -8.17
C VAL A 334 27.17 16.86 -6.75
N LYS A 335 28.04 17.77 -6.26
CA LYS A 335 28.55 17.74 -4.87
C LYS A 335 27.46 17.87 -3.80
N ARG A 336 26.31 18.39 -4.15
CA ARG A 336 25.14 18.56 -3.25
C ARG A 336 24.25 17.33 -3.21
N PHE A 337 24.48 16.34 -4.06
CA PHE A 337 23.67 15.13 -4.08
C PHE A 337 24.12 14.12 -3.02
N ALA A 338 23.18 13.33 -2.57
CA ALA A 338 23.42 12.21 -1.68
C ALA A 338 22.61 10.99 -2.13
N THR A 339 23.12 9.79 -1.86
CA THR A 339 22.31 8.58 -2.03
C THR A 339 21.25 8.50 -0.96
N GLY A 340 20.18 7.77 -1.23
CA GLY A 340 19.31 7.26 -0.17
C GLY A 340 20.11 6.39 0.81
N ALA A 341 19.62 6.28 2.05
CA ALA A 341 20.20 5.38 3.02
C ALA A 341 19.96 3.92 2.62
N ALA A 342 21.02 3.17 2.47
CA ALA A 342 20.98 1.74 2.17
C ALA A 342 21.90 1.00 3.12
N SER A 343 21.33 0.15 3.98
CA SER A 343 22.11 -0.55 5.01
C SER A 343 22.78 -1.81 4.48
N LEU A 344 23.97 -2.08 4.99
CA LEU A 344 24.66 -3.36 4.80
C LEU A 344 23.78 -4.49 5.33
N GLY A 345 23.50 -5.48 4.47
CA GLY A 345 22.55 -6.56 4.76
C GLY A 345 21.19 -6.38 4.07
N SER A 346 20.78 -5.14 3.74
CA SER A 346 19.69 -4.90 2.77
C SER A 346 20.22 -4.96 1.33
N ILE A 347 21.45 -4.53 1.13
CA ILE A 347 22.23 -4.70 -0.11
C ILE A 347 23.55 -5.42 0.21
N SER A 348 24.22 -5.95 -0.81
CA SER A 348 25.50 -6.63 -0.65
C SER A 348 26.62 -5.66 -0.25
N ARG A 349 27.70 -6.21 0.27
CA ARG A 349 28.92 -5.46 0.59
C ARG A 349 29.45 -4.70 -0.63
N GLU A 350 29.54 -5.39 -1.77
CA GLU A 350 30.05 -4.84 -3.02
C GLU A 350 29.22 -3.67 -3.52
N ALA A 351 27.89 -3.78 -3.48
CA ALA A 351 26.99 -2.70 -3.86
C ALA A 351 27.14 -1.48 -2.93
N HIS A 352 27.25 -1.73 -1.62
CA HIS A 352 27.40 -0.68 -0.61
C HIS A 352 28.76 0.05 -0.78
N GLU A 353 29.84 -0.66 -1.01
CA GLU A 353 31.18 -0.09 -1.26
C GLU A 353 31.23 0.65 -2.61
N THR A 354 30.63 0.08 -3.67
CA THR A 354 30.58 0.71 -5.00
C THR A 354 29.84 2.04 -4.97
N MET A 355 28.73 2.14 -4.25
CA MET A 355 28.03 3.41 -4.06
C MET A 355 28.92 4.46 -3.37
N ALA A 356 29.66 4.06 -2.34
CA ALA A 356 30.56 4.97 -1.64
C ALA A 356 31.67 5.48 -2.58
N ILE A 357 32.32 4.58 -3.32
CA ILE A 357 33.34 4.94 -4.30
C ILE A 357 32.80 5.89 -5.35
N ALA A 358 31.66 5.57 -5.95
CA ALA A 358 31.05 6.39 -6.99
C ALA A 358 30.76 7.82 -6.50
N MET A 359 30.15 7.95 -5.32
CA MET A 359 29.84 9.25 -4.76
C MET A 359 31.07 10.03 -4.33
N ASN A 360 32.09 9.36 -3.78
CA ASN A 360 33.34 10.02 -3.43
C ASN A 360 34.10 10.55 -4.66
N ARG A 361 34.13 9.81 -5.78
CA ARG A 361 34.73 10.25 -7.04
C ARG A 361 34.15 11.53 -7.58
N ILE A 362 32.84 11.74 -7.45
CA ILE A 362 32.16 12.98 -7.87
C ILE A 362 32.03 14.00 -6.72
N GLN A 363 32.64 13.76 -5.58
CA GLN A 363 32.60 14.60 -4.36
C GLN A 363 31.19 14.78 -3.78
N ALA A 364 30.27 13.90 -4.13
CA ALA A 364 28.94 13.78 -3.55
C ALA A 364 28.97 12.89 -2.28
N ARG A 365 27.84 12.42 -1.79
CA ARG A 365 27.76 11.74 -0.50
C ARG A 365 26.96 10.45 -0.58
N SER A 366 27.54 9.35 -0.12
CA SER A 366 26.81 8.11 0.15
C SER A 366 26.39 8.04 1.61
N ASN A 367 25.31 7.31 1.88
CA ASN A 367 24.73 7.13 3.21
C ASN A 367 24.79 5.64 3.60
N THR A 368 25.40 5.33 4.75
CA THR A 368 25.58 3.96 5.25
C THR A 368 24.27 3.22 5.52
N GLY A 369 23.15 3.93 5.73
CA GLY A 369 21.99 3.34 6.40
C GLY A 369 22.31 2.94 7.85
N GLU A 370 21.42 2.16 8.47
CA GLU A 370 21.47 1.82 9.89
C GLU A 370 22.31 0.58 10.24
N GLY A 371 23.07 0.07 9.30
CA GLY A 371 23.81 -1.19 9.46
C GLY A 371 25.27 -1.08 9.89
N GLY A 372 25.77 0.13 10.12
CA GLY A 372 27.20 0.36 10.38
C GLY A 372 28.06 0.26 9.12
N GLU A 373 29.36 0.30 9.29
CA GLU A 373 30.35 0.25 8.22
C GLU A 373 31.67 -0.36 8.73
N ASP A 374 32.26 -1.24 7.93
CA ASP A 374 33.52 -1.89 8.29
C ASP A 374 34.65 -0.85 8.35
N TYR A 375 35.46 -0.90 9.41
CA TYR A 375 36.57 0.02 9.63
C TYR A 375 37.65 -0.03 8.53
N SER A 376 37.80 -1.15 7.82
CA SER A 376 38.77 -1.30 6.69
C SER A 376 38.46 -0.33 5.54
N ARG A 377 37.23 0.20 5.49
CA ARG A 377 36.78 1.14 4.46
C ARG A 377 37.29 2.59 4.69
N TYR A 378 37.90 2.88 5.84
CA TYR A 378 38.40 4.22 6.17
C TYR A 378 39.84 4.42 5.63
N THR A 379 40.46 3.35 5.13
CA THR A 379 41.74 3.43 4.42
C THR A 379 41.47 3.50 2.92
N LEU A 380 42.20 4.35 2.21
CA LEU A 380 42.14 4.44 0.76
C LEU A 380 42.62 3.15 0.10
N ASP A 381 41.95 2.76 -0.96
CA ASP A 381 42.41 1.66 -1.81
C ASP A 381 43.67 2.02 -2.58
N PRO A 382 44.47 1.04 -3.06
CA PRO A 382 45.72 1.30 -3.78
C PRO A 382 45.59 2.20 -5.02
N ASN A 383 44.42 2.25 -5.62
CA ASN A 383 44.09 3.13 -6.76
C ASN A 383 43.62 4.53 -6.35
N GLY A 384 43.64 4.85 -5.05
CA GLY A 384 43.20 6.12 -4.49
C GLY A 384 41.69 6.24 -4.22
N ASP A 385 40.90 5.22 -4.49
CA ASP A 385 39.46 5.23 -4.19
C ASP A 385 39.19 5.18 -2.68
N SER A 386 38.13 5.80 -2.28
CA SER A 386 37.62 5.75 -0.91
C SER A 386 36.31 5.01 -0.84
N ARG A 387 36.25 3.96 -0.02
CA ARG A 387 35.03 3.20 0.29
C ARG A 387 34.28 3.76 1.50
N ASN A 388 34.78 4.85 2.09
CA ASN A 388 34.16 5.49 3.26
C ASN A 388 32.89 6.24 2.86
N SER A 389 31.74 5.90 3.42
CA SER A 389 30.52 6.64 3.20
C SER A 389 30.54 7.95 4.00
N ALA A 390 30.24 9.04 3.31
CA ALA A 390 30.32 10.38 3.90
C ALA A 390 29.25 10.63 4.98
N ILE A 391 28.05 10.06 4.79
CA ILE A 391 26.92 10.16 5.73
C ILE A 391 26.83 8.88 6.52
N LYS A 392 26.95 8.97 7.84
CA LYS A 392 26.84 7.81 8.74
C LYS A 392 25.57 7.91 9.56
N GLN A 393 24.71 6.90 9.43
CA GLN A 393 23.42 6.89 10.10
C GLN A 393 23.52 6.28 11.50
N VAL A 394 22.81 6.90 12.45
CA VAL A 394 22.66 6.43 13.83
C VAL A 394 21.17 6.19 14.06
N ALA A 395 20.78 4.92 14.09
CA ALA A 395 19.38 4.51 14.26
C ALA A 395 19.08 4.13 15.71
N SER A 396 17.83 3.85 16.02
CA SER A 396 17.38 3.44 17.35
C SER A 396 18.10 2.21 17.90
N GLY A 397 18.40 1.24 17.06
CA GLY A 397 19.17 0.03 17.43
C GLY A 397 20.65 0.25 17.64
N ARG A 398 21.24 1.37 17.24
CA ARG A 398 22.68 1.69 17.32
C ARG A 398 23.60 0.63 16.73
N PHE A 399 23.12 -0.21 15.79
CA PHE A 399 23.91 -1.28 15.18
C PHE A 399 25.14 -0.74 14.46
N GLY A 400 26.33 -1.23 14.83
CA GLY A 400 27.60 -0.83 14.23
C GLY A 400 28.06 0.60 14.55
N VAL A 401 27.42 1.29 15.48
CA VAL A 401 27.82 2.64 15.91
C VAL A 401 28.96 2.52 16.94
N THR A 402 30.14 2.97 16.51
CA THR A 402 31.34 3.05 17.34
C THR A 402 31.94 4.44 17.23
N ILE A 403 32.83 4.82 18.14
CA ILE A 403 33.53 6.11 18.05
C ILE A 403 34.34 6.24 16.76
N ASN A 404 34.94 5.15 16.29
CA ASN A 404 35.68 5.12 15.03
C ASN A 404 34.74 5.37 13.83
N TYR A 405 33.54 4.77 13.85
CA TYR A 405 32.51 5.03 12.85
C TYR A 405 32.12 6.52 12.80
N LEU A 406 31.83 7.09 13.96
CA LEU A 406 31.43 8.51 14.09
C LEU A 406 32.54 9.47 13.70
N ALA A 407 33.80 9.20 14.09
CA ALA A 407 34.93 10.04 13.79
C ALA A 407 35.24 10.13 12.27
N ASN A 408 34.90 9.10 11.51
CA ASN A 408 35.08 9.05 10.05
C ASN A 408 33.89 9.57 9.25
N ALA A 409 32.90 10.22 9.89
CA ALA A 409 31.75 10.81 9.23
C ALA A 409 32.00 12.25 8.80
N LYS A 410 31.54 12.64 7.61
CA LYS A 410 31.34 14.06 7.23
C LYS A 410 30.00 14.60 7.72
N ASP A 411 29.00 13.74 7.68
CA ASP A 411 27.68 13.97 8.23
C ASP A 411 27.25 12.79 9.10
N ILE A 412 26.61 13.06 10.22
CA ILE A 412 25.96 12.07 11.07
C ILE A 412 24.46 12.29 10.97
N GLN A 413 23.72 11.24 10.65
CA GLN A 413 22.28 11.31 10.49
C GLN A 413 21.57 10.45 11.54
N ILE A 414 20.89 11.11 12.47
CA ILE A 414 20.01 10.43 13.44
C ILE A 414 18.77 9.94 12.68
N LYS A 415 18.49 8.65 12.74
CA LYS A 415 17.28 8.06 12.18
C LYS A 415 16.29 7.81 13.29
N MET A 416 15.21 8.58 13.31
CA MET A 416 14.07 8.40 14.22
C MET A 416 13.25 7.16 13.83
N ALA A 417 12.29 6.80 14.67
CA ALA A 417 11.36 5.72 14.43
C ALA A 417 10.60 5.86 13.10
N GLN A 418 10.26 4.74 12.48
CA GLN A 418 9.49 4.71 11.25
C GLN A 418 7.99 4.73 11.56
N GLY A 419 7.30 5.82 11.23
CA GLY A 419 5.86 5.97 11.47
C GLY A 419 4.98 4.97 10.73
N SER A 420 5.44 4.45 9.57
CA SER A 420 4.71 3.45 8.78
C SER A 420 4.82 2.01 9.30
N LYS A 421 5.61 1.75 10.33
CA LYS A 421 5.86 0.42 10.89
C LYS A 421 5.71 0.41 12.42
N PRO A 422 4.55 0.82 12.97
CA PRO A 422 4.34 0.76 14.41
C PRO A 422 4.43 -0.69 14.89
N GLY A 423 5.21 -0.91 15.97
CA GLY A 423 5.42 -2.22 16.56
C GLY A 423 6.43 -3.13 15.83
N GLU A 424 6.87 -2.78 14.60
CA GLU A 424 7.83 -3.61 13.84
C GLU A 424 9.25 -3.03 13.81
N GLY A 425 9.38 -1.71 13.65
CA GLY A 425 10.71 -1.08 13.49
C GLY A 425 11.45 -1.52 12.23
N GLY A 426 12.76 -1.29 12.20
CA GLY A 426 13.67 -1.84 11.18
C GLY A 426 14.05 -3.28 11.54
N GLN A 427 13.93 -4.20 10.59
CA GLN A 427 14.18 -5.62 10.80
C GLN A 427 15.20 -6.15 9.79
N LEU A 428 16.17 -6.94 10.26
CA LEU A 428 17.01 -7.78 9.43
C LEU A 428 16.88 -9.23 9.91
N PRO A 429 16.32 -10.13 9.07
CA PRO A 429 16.13 -11.54 9.44
C PRO A 429 17.45 -12.25 9.70
N GLY A 430 17.48 -13.19 10.64
CA GLY A 430 18.68 -13.90 11.05
C GLY A 430 19.43 -14.57 9.91
N HIS A 431 18.74 -15.13 8.91
CA HIS A 431 19.40 -15.77 7.75
C HIS A 431 20.22 -14.81 6.86
N LYS A 432 20.05 -13.50 7.01
CA LYS A 432 20.84 -12.45 6.34
C LYS A 432 22.02 -11.97 7.17
N ILE A 433 22.13 -12.41 8.42
CA ILE A 433 23.21 -11.99 9.34
C ILE A 433 24.26 -13.08 9.36
N ASP A 434 25.21 -12.98 8.43
CA ASP A 434 26.41 -13.79 8.40
C ASP A 434 27.46 -13.29 9.42
N GLU A 435 28.63 -13.93 9.47
CA GLU A 435 29.71 -13.54 10.37
C GLU A 435 30.20 -12.11 10.11
N TYR A 436 30.25 -11.69 8.84
CA TYR A 436 30.70 -10.35 8.48
C TYR A 436 29.71 -9.28 8.94
N ILE A 437 28.43 -9.45 8.63
CA ILE A 437 27.39 -8.52 9.05
C ILE A 437 27.26 -8.50 10.58
N GLY A 438 27.31 -9.66 11.22
CA GLY A 438 27.33 -9.78 12.68
C GLY A 438 28.48 -9.00 13.31
N GLY A 439 29.69 -9.12 12.75
CA GLY A 439 30.87 -8.39 13.20
C GLY A 439 30.73 -6.86 13.03
N VAL A 440 30.26 -6.39 11.85
CA VAL A 440 30.08 -4.96 11.58
C VAL A 440 28.97 -4.35 12.48
N ARG A 441 27.93 -5.10 12.76
CA ARG A 441 26.80 -4.64 13.60
C ARG A 441 26.99 -4.83 15.10
N ASN A 442 28.11 -5.45 15.51
CA ASN A 442 28.37 -5.87 16.91
C ASN A 442 27.22 -6.76 17.44
N SER A 443 26.83 -7.76 16.65
CA SER A 443 25.74 -8.67 16.94
C SER A 443 26.10 -10.13 16.66
N THR A 444 25.26 -11.06 17.11
CA THR A 444 25.48 -12.49 16.92
C THR A 444 24.99 -12.92 15.54
N PRO A 445 25.84 -13.62 14.71
CA PRO A 445 25.41 -14.19 13.45
C PRO A 445 24.21 -15.13 13.60
N GLY A 446 23.31 -15.12 12.64
CA GLY A 446 22.10 -15.96 12.63
C GLY A 446 20.95 -15.47 13.50
N VAL A 447 21.15 -14.44 14.31
CA VAL A 447 20.13 -13.87 15.20
C VAL A 447 19.49 -12.65 14.54
N GLU A 448 18.18 -12.63 14.50
CA GLU A 448 17.40 -11.50 13.98
C GLU A 448 17.71 -10.19 14.72
N LEU A 449 17.81 -9.10 13.96
CA LEU A 449 18.05 -7.77 14.50
C LEU A 449 16.82 -6.89 14.27
N ILE A 450 16.32 -6.29 15.34
CA ILE A 450 15.18 -5.37 15.31
C ILE A 450 15.62 -4.02 15.88
N SER A 451 15.40 -2.96 15.09
CA SER A 451 15.54 -1.58 15.55
C SER A 451 14.18 -1.13 16.08
N PRO A 452 14.00 -0.93 17.39
CA PRO A 452 12.69 -0.68 17.98
C PRO A 452 12.05 0.62 17.46
N PRO A 453 10.70 0.71 17.39
CA PRO A 453 10.00 1.89 16.90
C PRO A 453 10.31 3.17 17.67
N PRO A 454 10.22 3.25 19.00
CA PRO A 454 10.80 4.36 19.75
C PRO A 454 12.29 4.14 19.94
N HIS A 455 13.07 5.22 19.94
CA HIS A 455 14.44 5.14 20.44
C HIS A 455 14.40 4.88 21.95
N HIS A 456 15.25 4.00 22.44
CA HIS A 456 15.30 3.68 23.87
C HIS A 456 15.68 4.86 24.78
N ASP A 457 16.32 5.87 24.20
CA ASP A 457 16.86 7.04 24.89
C ASP A 457 16.30 8.37 24.38
N ILE A 458 15.35 8.35 23.44
CA ILE A 458 14.74 9.54 22.86
C ILE A 458 13.23 9.46 22.97
N TYR A 459 12.68 10.09 23.99
CA TYR A 459 11.24 10.16 24.27
C TYR A 459 10.69 11.59 24.18
N SER A 460 11.60 12.60 24.09
CA SER A 460 11.25 14.00 24.01
C SER A 460 12.20 14.75 23.08
N ILE A 461 11.88 16.02 22.76
CA ILE A 461 12.77 16.88 21.98
C ILE A 461 14.06 17.22 22.74
N GLU A 462 14.03 17.24 24.07
CA GLU A 462 15.19 17.44 24.92
C GLU A 462 16.17 16.27 24.84
N ASP A 463 15.66 15.03 24.84
CA ASP A 463 16.48 13.84 24.63
C ASP A 463 17.14 13.84 23.25
N LEU A 464 16.42 14.27 22.20
CA LEU A 464 16.98 14.43 20.87
C LEU A 464 18.08 15.50 20.85
N ALA A 465 17.86 16.62 21.54
CA ALA A 465 18.86 17.69 21.68
C ALA A 465 20.12 17.18 22.39
N GLN A 466 19.97 16.35 23.42
CA GLN A 466 21.11 15.70 24.10
C GLN A 466 21.88 14.79 23.14
N LEU A 467 21.19 13.94 22.37
CA LEU A 467 21.87 13.07 21.40
C LEU A 467 22.61 13.88 20.32
N ILE A 468 22.03 14.96 19.82
CA ILE A 468 22.69 15.87 18.88
C ILE A 468 23.96 16.45 19.49
N HIS A 469 23.92 16.88 20.76
CA HIS A 469 25.08 17.38 21.50
C HIS A 469 26.16 16.33 21.64
N ASP A 470 25.80 15.09 22.04
CA ASP A 470 26.72 13.99 22.25
C ASP A 470 27.43 13.59 20.92
N LEU A 471 26.67 13.51 19.83
CA LEU A 471 27.22 13.20 18.51
C LEU A 471 28.13 14.34 17.99
N LYS A 472 27.79 15.57 18.31
CA LYS A 472 28.63 16.72 17.97
C LYS A 472 29.92 16.73 18.77
N ASN A 473 29.91 16.28 20.00
CA ASN A 473 31.14 16.09 20.80
C ASN A 473 31.98 14.91 20.31
N ALA A 474 31.34 13.81 19.84
CA ALA A 474 32.06 12.69 19.25
C ALA A 474 32.78 13.05 17.94
N ASN A 475 32.19 13.93 17.15
CA ASN A 475 32.80 14.46 15.93
C ASN A 475 32.43 15.94 15.70
N PRO A 476 33.24 16.89 16.24
CA PRO A 476 32.97 18.33 16.13
C PRO A 476 32.94 18.85 14.69
N ALA A 477 33.61 18.18 13.76
CA ALA A 477 33.66 18.58 12.35
C ALA A 477 32.43 18.13 11.55
N ALA A 478 31.74 17.08 11.99
CA ALA A 478 30.58 16.55 11.29
C ALA A 478 29.36 17.45 11.45
N ARG A 479 28.54 17.50 10.40
CA ARG A 479 27.18 18.05 10.50
C ARG A 479 26.24 16.98 11.07
N ILE A 480 25.31 17.41 11.93
CA ILE A 480 24.31 16.51 12.50
C ILE A 480 22.97 16.77 11.82
N HIS A 481 22.35 15.71 11.35
CA HIS A 481 21.05 15.72 10.70
C HIS A 481 20.07 14.83 11.45
N VAL A 482 18.79 15.17 11.41
CA VAL A 482 17.71 14.34 11.94
C VAL A 482 16.80 13.92 10.77
N LYS A 483 16.57 12.64 10.68
CA LYS A 483 15.67 12.02 9.70
C LYS A 483 14.44 11.50 10.39
#